data_92c524d934f0e1bf7167caba08ea332d
#
_entry.id   92c524d934f0e1bf7167caba08ea332d
#
_cell.length_a   1.000
_cell.length_b   1.000
_cell.length_c   1.000
_cell.angle_alpha   90.00
_cell.angle_beta   90.00
_cell.angle_gamma   90.00
#
_symmetry.space_group_name_H-M   'P 1'
#
loop_
_entity.id
_entity.type
_entity.pdbx_description
1 polymer ?
#
loop_
_entity_poly.entity_id
_entity_poly.type
_entity_poly.pdbx_seq_one_letter_code
_entity_poly.pdbx_strand_id
1 'polypeptide(L)'
;MKKILCLGLVLGCVAGFVMGCAGKDLPGDLEKDTIIEECHNIIEMVNDRDFQGVVNLFRDDLKEQLTADALGQALNQPLDQLGDFVKYKTESVAAAKEDNTDKDMAAAVIGVEYSEGSISYVISFDTDMKVIGLYLK
;
A
#
# COMPACT_ATOMS: atom_id res chain seq x y z
N MET A 1 -0.09 22.08 7.68
CA MET A 1 -0.51 21.83 8.95
C MET A 1 -1.40 20.67 9.10
N LYS A 2 -2.50 20.63 8.49
CA LYS A 2 -3.42 19.59 8.65
C LYS A 2 -2.93 18.30 8.20
N LYS A 3 -2.04 18.25 7.29
CA LYS A 3 -1.49 17.04 6.83
C LYS A 3 -0.83 16.26 7.89
N ILE A 4 -0.49 16.88 8.94
CA ILE A 4 0.18 16.20 10.02
C ILE A 4 -0.69 15.17 10.67
N LEU A 5 -1.97 15.39 10.65
CA LEU A 5 -2.88 14.45 11.23
C LEU A 5 -2.88 13.12 10.49
N CYS A 6 -2.78 13.19 9.20
CA CYS A 6 -2.76 11.98 8.42
C CYS A 6 -1.50 11.18 8.67
N LEU A 7 -0.44 11.91 8.96
CA LEU A 7 0.81 11.25 9.21
C LEU A 7 0.80 10.44 10.49
N GLY A 8 0.11 10.96 11.48
CA GLY A 8 0.05 10.25 12.74
C GLY A 8 -0.68 8.94 12.64
N LEU A 9 -1.63 8.86 11.75
CA LEU A 9 -2.38 7.64 11.59
C LEU A 9 -1.55 6.56 10.91
N VAL A 10 -0.72 7.00 10.00
CA VAL A 10 0.12 6.07 9.25
C VAL A 10 1.13 5.40 10.16
N LEU A 11 1.59 6.14 11.13
CA LEU A 11 2.62 5.62 12.02
C LEU A 11 2.12 4.48 12.87
N GLY A 12 0.86 4.52 13.23
CA GLY A 12 0.30 3.49 14.07
C GLY A 12 0.27 2.12 13.43
N CYS A 13 0.05 2.09 12.14
CA CYS A 13 -0.02 0.82 11.45
C CYS A 13 1.32 0.15 11.28
N VAL A 14 2.36 0.94 11.23
CA VAL A 14 3.68 0.40 10.99
C VAL A 14 4.24 -0.31 12.21
N ALA A 15 3.81 0.14 13.36
CA ALA A 15 4.36 -0.41 14.58
C ALA A 15 4.03 -1.88 14.81
N GLY A 16 2.89 -2.29 14.32
CA GLY A 16 2.52 -3.68 14.48
C GLY A 16 3.19 -4.61 13.49
N PHE A 17 3.88 -4.03 12.53
CA PHE A 17 4.42 -4.80 11.46
C PHE A 17 5.77 -5.39 11.75
N VAL A 18 6.36 -4.98 12.84
CA VAL A 18 7.71 -5.32 13.12
C VAL A 18 7.94 -6.79 13.37
N MET A 19 6.92 -7.49 13.59
CA MET A 19 7.11 -8.76 14.12
C MET A 19 7.58 -9.78 13.22
N GLY A 20 8.05 -9.41 12.14
CA GLY A 20 8.77 -10.32 11.35
C GLY A 20 8.36 -11.71 11.49
N CYS A 21 7.15 -12.00 11.32
CA CYS A 21 6.76 -13.35 11.40
C CYS A 21 7.19 -14.04 10.14
N ALA A 22 8.44 -13.95 9.87
CA ALA A 22 8.99 -14.57 8.72
C ALA A 22 8.66 -16.04 8.76
N GLY A 23 8.16 -16.56 7.68
CA GLY A 23 7.84 -17.96 7.63
C GLY A 23 6.43 -18.33 8.05
N LYS A 24 5.66 -17.36 8.51
CA LYS A 24 4.29 -17.64 8.83
C LYS A 24 3.43 -17.60 7.59
N ASP A 25 2.47 -18.49 7.54
CA ASP A 25 1.53 -18.51 6.43
C ASP A 25 0.67 -17.26 6.44
N LEU A 26 0.28 -16.81 5.28
CA LEU A 26 -0.63 -15.69 5.15
C LEU A 26 -2.04 -16.10 5.54
N PRO A 27 -2.86 -15.17 6.01
CA PRO A 27 -4.20 -15.52 6.45
C PRO A 27 -5.12 -15.86 5.28
N GLY A 28 -6.08 -16.72 5.55
CA GLY A 28 -7.08 -17.09 4.57
C GLY A 28 -6.45 -17.79 3.38
N ASP A 29 -6.90 -17.44 2.19
CA ASP A 29 -6.39 -18.01 0.95
C ASP A 29 -5.38 -17.09 0.28
N LEU A 30 -4.82 -16.14 1.00
CA LEU A 30 -3.85 -15.21 0.45
C LEU A 30 -2.54 -15.91 0.12
N GLU A 31 -1.98 -15.59 -1.04
CA GLU A 31 -0.71 -16.12 -1.47
C GLU A 31 0.25 -15.00 -1.79
N LYS A 32 1.51 -15.19 -1.44
CA LYS A 32 2.52 -14.15 -1.60
C LYS A 32 2.63 -13.68 -3.04
N ASP A 33 2.69 -14.62 -3.98
CA ASP A 33 2.87 -14.25 -5.38
C ASP A 33 1.69 -13.45 -5.92
N THR A 34 0.48 -13.83 -5.51
CA THR A 34 -0.72 -13.12 -5.91
C THR A 34 -0.73 -11.71 -5.36
N ILE A 35 -0.31 -11.55 -4.11
CA ILE A 35 -0.25 -10.23 -3.49
C ILE A 35 0.77 -9.36 -4.20
N ILE A 36 1.94 -9.89 -4.52
CA ILE A 36 2.97 -9.12 -5.22
C ILE A 36 2.49 -8.70 -6.60
N GLU A 37 1.82 -9.60 -7.31
CA GLU A 37 1.28 -9.28 -8.62
C GLU A 37 0.27 -8.14 -8.54
N GLU A 38 -0.60 -8.19 -7.54
CA GLU A 38 -1.57 -7.12 -7.36
C GLU A 38 -0.89 -5.82 -6.97
N CYS A 39 0.18 -5.89 -6.17
CA CYS A 39 0.94 -4.70 -5.83
C CYS A 39 1.55 -4.05 -7.08
N HIS A 40 2.09 -4.85 -7.98
CA HIS A 40 2.64 -4.32 -9.23
C HIS A 40 1.54 -3.63 -10.03
N ASN A 41 0.36 -4.25 -10.09
CA ASN A 41 -0.77 -3.67 -10.78
C ASN A 41 -1.15 -2.32 -10.18
N ILE A 42 -1.20 -2.23 -8.86
CA ILE A 42 -1.53 -0.98 -8.17
C ILE A 42 -0.46 0.08 -8.45
N ILE A 43 0.81 -0.31 -8.38
CA ILE A 43 1.90 0.64 -8.62
C ILE A 43 1.87 1.15 -10.05
N GLU A 44 1.53 0.30 -11.01
CA GLU A 44 1.38 0.74 -12.39
C GLU A 44 0.26 1.76 -12.53
N MET A 45 -0.88 1.51 -11.87
CA MET A 45 -1.98 2.48 -11.88
C MET A 45 -1.54 3.80 -11.27
N VAL A 46 -0.79 3.75 -10.17
CA VAL A 46 -0.31 4.97 -9.52
C VAL A 46 0.65 5.71 -10.44
N ASN A 47 1.54 5.00 -11.12
CA ASN A 47 2.48 5.61 -12.06
C ASN A 47 1.74 6.28 -13.22
N ASP A 48 0.63 5.68 -13.66
CA ASP A 48 -0.19 6.22 -14.74
C ASP A 48 -1.16 7.28 -14.23
N ARG A 49 -1.15 7.55 -12.93
CA ARG A 49 -2.07 8.51 -12.30
C ARG A 49 -3.54 8.07 -12.43
N ASP A 50 -3.78 6.78 -12.55
CA ASP A 50 -5.13 6.23 -12.59
C ASP A 50 -5.63 6.00 -11.16
N PHE A 51 -5.85 7.09 -10.46
CA PHE A 51 -6.23 7.02 -9.05
C PHE A 51 -7.63 6.47 -8.87
N GLN A 52 -8.51 6.65 -9.83
CA GLN A 52 -9.84 6.08 -9.74
C GLN A 52 -9.75 4.55 -9.78
N GLY A 53 -8.87 4.01 -10.62
CA GLY A 53 -8.65 2.57 -10.64
C GLY A 53 -8.13 2.06 -9.33
N VAL A 54 -7.25 2.80 -8.69
CA VAL A 54 -6.72 2.41 -7.37
C VAL A 54 -7.83 2.44 -6.32
N VAL A 55 -8.64 3.51 -6.31
CA VAL A 55 -9.74 3.63 -5.34
C VAL A 55 -10.71 2.45 -5.48
N ASN A 56 -10.95 2.01 -6.71
CA ASN A 56 -11.88 0.92 -6.96
C ASN A 56 -11.42 -0.40 -6.34
N LEU A 57 -10.15 -0.54 -6.04
CA LEU A 57 -9.61 -1.76 -5.43
C LEU A 57 -9.72 -1.77 -3.92
N PHE A 58 -10.06 -0.64 -3.32
CA PHE A 58 -10.19 -0.56 -1.87
C PHE A 58 -11.47 -1.23 -1.39
N ARG A 59 -11.45 -1.66 -0.13
CA ARG A 59 -12.63 -2.24 0.49
C ARG A 59 -13.75 -1.19 0.54
N ASP A 60 -15.00 -1.62 0.41
CA ASP A 60 -16.13 -0.71 0.25
C ASP A 60 -16.25 0.34 1.35
N ASP A 61 -16.03 -0.07 2.59
CA ASP A 61 -16.13 0.88 3.71
C ASP A 61 -15.07 1.99 3.62
N LEU A 62 -13.95 1.72 2.97
CA LEU A 62 -12.89 2.70 2.81
C LEU A 62 -13.09 3.55 1.56
N LYS A 63 -13.72 3.00 0.53
CA LYS A 63 -13.99 3.76 -0.69
C LYS A 63 -14.84 4.99 -0.42
N GLU A 64 -15.72 4.91 0.54
CA GLU A 64 -16.61 6.03 0.85
C GLU A 64 -15.86 7.23 1.38
N GLN A 65 -14.68 7.01 1.93
CA GLN A 65 -13.90 8.07 2.53
C GLN A 65 -12.69 8.45 1.69
N LEU A 66 -12.44 7.74 0.61
CA LEU A 66 -11.27 7.95 -0.22
C LEU A 66 -11.70 8.28 -1.64
N THR A 67 -11.26 9.42 -2.15
CA THR A 67 -11.58 9.83 -3.52
C THR A 67 -10.32 9.82 -4.36
N ALA A 68 -10.50 9.69 -5.66
CA ALA A 68 -9.38 9.77 -6.59
C ALA A 68 -8.66 11.11 -6.47
N ASP A 69 -9.40 12.21 -6.25
CA ASP A 69 -8.80 13.52 -6.08
C ASP A 69 -7.93 13.58 -4.83
N ALA A 70 -8.40 13.03 -3.72
CA ALA A 70 -7.63 13.04 -2.48
C ALA A 70 -6.36 12.21 -2.63
N LEU A 71 -6.47 11.07 -3.29
CA LEU A 71 -5.32 10.22 -3.54
C LEU A 71 -4.31 10.92 -4.44
N GLY A 72 -4.80 11.58 -5.49
CA GLY A 72 -3.95 12.35 -6.39
C GLY A 72 -3.23 13.48 -5.67
N GLN A 73 -3.93 14.19 -4.81
CA GLN A 73 -3.31 15.27 -4.04
C GLN A 73 -2.21 14.77 -3.12
N ALA A 74 -2.37 13.57 -2.61
CA ALA A 74 -1.36 13.00 -1.73
C ALA A 74 -0.16 12.46 -2.48
N LEU A 75 -0.36 11.92 -3.67
CA LEU A 75 0.68 11.16 -4.37
C LEU A 75 1.35 11.88 -5.52
N ASN A 76 0.67 12.83 -6.16
CA ASN A 76 1.23 13.48 -7.35
C ASN A 76 2.56 14.18 -7.09
N GLN A 77 2.64 14.92 -6.01
CA GLN A 77 3.85 15.68 -5.74
C GLN A 77 5.06 14.78 -5.49
N PRO A 78 5.00 13.81 -4.58
CA PRO A 78 6.16 12.93 -4.42
C PRO A 78 6.49 12.13 -5.69
N LEU A 79 5.49 11.71 -6.43
CA LEU A 79 5.75 10.97 -7.65
C LEU A 79 6.40 11.83 -8.72
N ASP A 80 5.98 13.09 -8.82
CA ASP A 80 6.60 14.01 -9.79
C ASP A 80 8.06 14.23 -9.47
N GLN A 81 8.41 14.23 -8.19
CA GLN A 81 9.80 14.42 -7.79
C GLN A 81 10.66 13.19 -8.03
N LEU A 82 10.05 12.03 -8.09
CA LEU A 82 10.78 10.80 -8.32
C LEU A 82 11.10 10.54 -9.79
N GLY A 83 10.35 11.13 -10.69
CA GLY A 83 10.60 10.96 -12.11
C GLY A 83 9.97 9.68 -12.65
N ASP A 84 10.64 9.05 -13.58
CA ASP A 84 10.10 7.89 -14.28
C ASP A 84 10.40 6.59 -13.55
N PHE A 85 9.46 5.67 -13.63
CA PHE A 85 9.65 4.33 -13.07
C PHE A 85 10.80 3.62 -13.79
N VAL A 86 11.68 2.99 -13.01
CA VAL A 86 12.80 2.23 -13.56
C VAL A 86 12.61 0.73 -13.32
N LYS A 87 12.47 0.32 -12.06
CA LYS A 87 12.32 -1.11 -11.75
C LYS A 87 11.86 -1.34 -10.32
N TYR A 88 11.40 -2.54 -10.06
CA TYR A 88 11.14 -2.99 -8.69
C TYR A 88 12.46 -3.47 -8.09
N LYS A 89 12.71 -3.12 -6.84
CA LYS A 89 13.96 -3.46 -6.17
C LYS A 89 13.80 -4.55 -5.13
N THR A 90 12.78 -4.42 -4.29
CA THR A 90 12.56 -5.38 -3.21
C THR A 90 11.08 -5.67 -3.10
N GLU A 91 10.76 -6.87 -2.65
CA GLU A 91 9.38 -7.30 -2.50
C GLU A 91 9.26 -8.20 -1.29
N SER A 92 8.41 -7.84 -0.36
CA SER A 92 8.17 -8.68 0.80
C SER A 92 6.71 -8.61 1.19
N VAL A 93 6.20 -9.70 1.76
CA VAL A 93 4.82 -9.79 2.21
C VAL A 93 4.82 -10.46 3.57
N ALA A 94 4.02 -9.95 4.49
CA ALA A 94 3.92 -10.53 5.83
C ALA A 94 2.49 -10.51 6.31
N ALA A 95 2.14 -11.49 7.15
CA ALA A 95 0.86 -11.51 7.81
C ALA A 95 0.83 -10.46 8.91
N ALA A 96 -0.31 -9.84 9.12
CA ALA A 96 -0.47 -8.83 10.15
C ALA A 96 -1.93 -8.80 10.62
N LYS A 97 -2.24 -7.89 11.51
CA LYS A 97 -3.59 -7.70 12.01
C LYS A 97 -4.04 -6.28 11.71
N GLU A 98 -5.28 -6.14 11.34
CA GLU A 98 -5.86 -4.84 11.08
C GLU A 98 -6.08 -4.11 12.41
N ASP A 99 -5.68 -2.85 12.47
CA ASP A 99 -5.82 -2.06 13.68
C ASP A 99 -7.27 -1.98 14.13
N ASN A 100 -7.47 -2.02 15.43
CA ASN A 100 -8.77 -1.84 16.06
C ASN A 100 -9.76 -2.99 15.90
N THR A 101 -9.57 -3.87 14.95
CA THR A 101 -10.53 -4.96 14.72
C THR A 101 -9.91 -6.33 14.89
N ASP A 102 -8.58 -6.41 14.95
CA ASP A 102 -7.87 -7.68 15.10
C ASP A 102 -8.13 -8.63 13.93
N LYS A 103 -8.64 -8.14 12.85
CA LYS A 103 -8.85 -8.98 11.67
C LYS A 103 -7.53 -9.28 10.99
N ASP A 104 -7.46 -10.46 10.41
CA ASP A 104 -6.26 -10.87 9.68
C ASP A 104 -6.09 -10.06 8.41
N MET A 105 -4.85 -9.74 8.10
CA MET A 105 -4.51 -9.04 6.87
C MET A 105 -3.10 -9.41 6.42
N ALA A 106 -2.75 -8.99 5.22
CA ALA A 106 -1.39 -9.11 4.72
C ALA A 106 -0.88 -7.72 4.37
N ALA A 107 0.38 -7.47 4.64
CA ALA A 107 1.00 -6.20 4.28
C ALA A 107 2.19 -6.49 3.38
N ALA A 108 2.27 -5.77 2.28
CA ALA A 108 3.36 -5.91 1.32
C ALA A 108 4.20 -4.64 1.32
N VAL A 109 5.51 -4.81 1.19
CA VAL A 109 6.42 -3.68 1.05
C VAL A 109 7.16 -3.89 -0.26
N ILE A 110 6.98 -2.96 -1.19
CA ILE A 110 7.57 -3.05 -2.52
C ILE A 110 8.50 -1.84 -2.70
N GLY A 111 9.79 -2.11 -2.79
CA GLY A 111 10.76 -1.06 -3.07
C GLY A 111 10.83 -0.82 -4.56
N VAL A 112 10.76 0.43 -4.96
CA VAL A 112 10.73 0.81 -6.38
C VAL A 112 11.79 1.86 -6.65
N GLU A 113 12.50 1.69 -7.72
CA GLU A 113 13.48 2.67 -8.18
C GLU A 113 12.87 3.51 -9.29
N TYR A 114 13.01 4.83 -9.15
CA TYR A 114 12.61 5.79 -10.17
C TYR A 114 13.87 6.52 -10.65
N SER A 115 13.75 7.27 -11.72
CA SER A 115 14.90 7.94 -12.31
C SER A 115 15.56 8.94 -11.37
N GLU A 116 14.80 9.54 -10.46
CA GLU A 116 15.33 10.55 -9.55
C GLU A 116 15.38 10.11 -8.09
N GLY A 117 15.12 8.83 -7.81
CA GLY A 117 15.17 8.35 -6.44
C GLY A 117 14.48 7.01 -6.27
N SER A 118 14.35 6.60 -5.03
CA SER A 118 13.69 5.33 -4.70
C SER A 118 12.67 5.55 -3.60
N ILE A 119 11.67 4.70 -3.57
CA ILE A 119 10.61 4.80 -2.58
C ILE A 119 10.07 3.40 -2.31
N SER A 120 9.47 3.20 -1.16
CA SER A 120 8.80 1.95 -0.85
C SER A 120 7.30 2.18 -0.79
N TYR A 121 6.56 1.31 -1.44
CA TYR A 121 5.11 1.28 -1.31
C TYR A 121 4.76 0.27 -0.23
N VAL A 122 3.89 0.66 0.69
CA VAL A 122 3.36 -0.26 1.68
C VAL A 122 1.87 -0.41 1.37
N ILE A 123 1.49 -1.62 0.98
CA ILE A 123 0.12 -1.90 0.52
C ILE A 123 -0.43 -3.03 1.37
N SER A 124 -1.59 -2.81 1.97
CA SER A 124 -2.21 -3.79 2.84
C SER A 124 -3.49 -4.32 2.22
N PHE A 125 -3.75 -5.60 2.43
CA PHE A 125 -4.92 -6.29 1.88
C PHE A 125 -5.65 -7.04 2.99
N ASP A 126 -6.98 -7.08 2.91
CA ASP A 126 -7.74 -7.95 3.79
C ASP A 126 -7.75 -9.36 3.19
N THR A 127 -8.43 -10.30 3.85
CA THR A 127 -8.43 -11.69 3.40
C THR A 127 -9.23 -11.91 2.12
N ASP A 128 -9.94 -10.91 1.66
CA ASP A 128 -10.68 -10.95 0.39
C ASP A 128 -9.91 -10.25 -0.73
N MET A 129 -8.63 -9.95 -0.50
CA MET A 129 -7.77 -9.26 -1.47
C MET A 129 -8.23 -7.84 -1.78
N LYS A 130 -8.99 -7.23 -0.88
CA LYS A 130 -9.33 -5.82 -1.03
C LYS A 130 -8.24 -4.97 -0.39
N VAL A 131 -7.92 -3.86 -1.02
CA VAL A 131 -6.90 -2.95 -0.47
C VAL A 131 -7.47 -2.24 0.74
N ILE A 132 -6.70 -2.21 1.81
CA ILE A 132 -7.10 -1.50 3.03
C ILE A 132 -6.07 -0.48 3.47
N GLY A 133 -4.97 -0.35 2.75
CA GLY A 133 -3.98 0.68 3.04
C GLY A 133 -3.01 0.84 1.90
N LEU A 134 -2.54 2.07 1.69
CA LEU A 134 -1.57 2.38 0.65
C LEU A 134 -0.75 3.58 1.13
N TYR A 135 0.53 3.36 1.34
CA TYR A 135 1.44 4.42 1.78
C TYR A 135 2.70 4.43 0.95
N LEU A 136 3.34 5.61 0.90
CA LEU A 136 4.68 5.74 0.36
C LEU A 136 5.63 6.04 1.51
N LYS A 137 6.79 5.42 1.46
CA LYS A 137 7.79 5.57 2.52
C LYS A 137 9.13 5.95 1.95
#